data_174aeea7a48eb6f4dbbe8618f7cef1fe
#
_entry.id   174aeea7a48eb6f4dbbe8618f7cef1fe
#
_cell.length_a   1.000
_cell.length_b   1.000
_cell.length_c   1.000
_cell.angle_alpha   90.00
_cell.angle_beta   90.00
_cell.angle_gamma   90.00
#
_symmetry.space_group_name_H-M   'P 1'
#
loop_
_entity.id
_entity.type
_entity.pdbx_description
1 polymer ?
#
loop_
_entity_poly.entity_id
_entity_poly.type
_entity_poly.pdbx_seq_one_letter_code
_entity_poly.pdbx_strand_id
1 'polypeptide(L)'
;LYDIDPQRLEESHLMLTALNNNLGNKARIETYCGVENRRAALRGANYAVNAIQVGFYDPCTITDFEVPKKYGLRQTIADTLGIGGIFRALRTIPVMMDFARDMEDVCPDAWFLNYTNPMAMLTGAMQRYTGIKTVGLCHSVQVCAESLLKTVGMPYEEDNVRAKIAGINHMAWLLEITDRNGNDLYPEIKRRAAQLTEKHDNMVRLEIMKRFGYYVTESSEHNAEYLPFFIKDKYPELIDRFNIPLDEYPRRCVQQIADWEKRRDELTRNPSLA
;
A
#
# COMPACT_ATOMS: atom_id res chain seq x y z
N LEU A 1 8.81 9.27 17.29
CA LEU A 1 8.11 9.74 16.09
C LEU A 1 8.96 10.79 15.39
N TYR A 2 8.95 10.77 14.07
CA TYR A 2 9.66 11.73 13.24
C TYR A 2 8.79 12.17 12.07
N ASP A 3 8.70 13.47 11.82
CA ASP A 3 8.12 14.06 10.61
C ASP A 3 8.81 15.39 10.29
N ILE A 4 8.76 15.85 9.04
CA ILE A 4 9.21 17.19 8.65
C ILE A 4 8.14 18.25 8.87
N ASP A 5 6.88 17.85 8.99
CA ASP A 5 5.72 18.69 9.23
C ASP A 5 5.36 18.69 10.72
N PRO A 6 5.45 19.85 11.43
CA PRO A 6 5.18 19.90 12.85
C PRO A 6 3.74 19.59 13.22
N GLN A 7 2.76 19.95 12.37
CA GLN A 7 1.36 19.66 12.64
C GLN A 7 1.08 18.16 12.56
N ARG A 8 1.56 17.49 11.52
CA ARG A 8 1.40 16.03 11.36
C ARG A 8 2.08 15.26 12.48
N LEU A 9 3.25 15.72 12.91
CA LEU A 9 3.97 15.15 14.04
C LEU A 9 3.18 15.28 15.35
N GLU A 10 2.61 16.45 15.62
CA GLU A 10 1.78 16.69 16.80
C GLU A 10 0.52 15.83 16.79
N GLU A 11 -0.18 15.74 15.65
CA GLU A 11 -1.38 14.92 15.51
C GLU A 11 -1.06 13.43 15.69
N SER A 12 0.06 12.95 15.16
CA SER A 12 0.52 11.57 15.36
C SER A 12 0.89 11.31 16.83
N HIS A 13 1.51 12.28 17.49
CA HIS A 13 1.83 12.21 18.91
C HIS A 13 0.57 12.15 19.77
N LEU A 14 -0.43 12.99 19.48
CA LEU A 14 -1.73 12.96 20.16
C LEU A 14 -2.36 11.57 20.09
N MET A 15 -2.48 11.01 18.89
CA MET A 15 -3.11 9.71 18.68
C MET A 15 -2.36 8.58 19.39
N LEU A 16 -1.03 8.51 19.20
CA LEU A 16 -0.23 7.43 19.81
C LEU A 16 -0.10 7.56 21.31
N THR A 17 -0.12 8.78 21.86
CA THR A 17 -0.14 8.99 23.31
C THR A 17 -1.49 8.52 23.89
N ALA A 18 -2.60 8.86 23.24
CA ALA A 18 -3.92 8.40 23.66
C ALA A 18 -4.00 6.86 23.63
N LEU A 19 -3.56 6.24 22.55
CA LEU A 19 -3.49 4.78 22.42
C LEU A 19 -2.60 4.13 23.50
N ASN A 20 -1.42 4.69 23.75
CA ASN A 20 -0.48 4.20 24.76
C ASN A 20 -1.11 4.26 26.17
N ASN A 21 -1.80 5.34 26.49
CA ASN A 21 -2.51 5.48 27.77
C ASN A 21 -3.62 4.42 27.91
N ASN A 22 -4.41 4.21 26.86
CA ASN A 22 -5.49 3.19 26.85
C ASN A 22 -4.93 1.76 27.00
N LEU A 23 -3.70 1.52 26.54
CA LEU A 23 -3.00 0.23 26.65
C LEU A 23 -2.14 0.10 27.94
N GLY A 24 -2.29 1.01 28.91
CA GLY A 24 -1.61 0.97 30.19
C GLY A 24 -0.23 1.64 30.19
N ASN A 25 0.02 2.58 29.31
CA ASN A 25 1.19 3.47 29.26
C ASN A 25 2.54 2.71 29.25
N LYS A 26 2.66 1.74 28.35
CA LYS A 26 3.82 0.82 28.29
C LYS A 26 4.99 1.36 27.48
N ALA A 27 4.79 2.41 26.68
CA ALA A 27 5.81 2.97 25.81
C ALA A 27 6.16 4.40 26.19
N ARG A 28 7.44 4.77 26.00
CA ARG A 28 7.88 6.16 25.99
C ARG A 28 7.80 6.68 24.56
N ILE A 29 7.09 7.77 24.34
CA ILE A 29 6.89 8.39 23.02
C ILE A 29 7.67 9.70 22.98
N GLU A 30 8.62 9.81 22.06
CA GLU A 30 9.41 11.02 21.80
C GLU A 30 9.11 11.53 20.39
N THR A 31 9.25 12.83 20.17
CA THR A 31 8.98 13.50 18.89
C THR A 31 10.20 14.26 18.40
N TYR A 32 10.47 14.17 17.11
CA TYR A 32 11.56 14.85 16.44
C TYR A 32 11.02 15.47 15.14
N CYS A 33 11.13 16.78 15.00
CA CYS A 33 10.64 17.53 13.85
C CYS A 33 11.80 18.06 13.01
N GLY A 34 11.66 17.97 11.68
CA GLY A 34 12.60 18.55 10.73
C GLY A 34 13.81 17.68 10.40
N VAL A 35 14.40 17.95 9.23
CA VAL A 35 15.52 17.16 8.68
C VAL A 35 16.73 17.16 9.61
N GLU A 36 17.00 18.26 10.29
CA GLU A 36 18.10 18.46 11.23
C GLU A 36 18.02 17.51 12.45
N ASN A 37 16.82 17.07 12.82
CA ASN A 37 16.58 16.17 13.94
C ASN A 37 16.48 14.69 13.55
N ARG A 38 16.58 14.35 12.25
CA ARG A 38 16.43 12.98 11.76
C ARG A 38 17.48 12.03 12.37
N ARG A 39 18.72 12.43 12.46
CA ARG A 39 19.79 11.63 13.10
C ARG A 39 19.54 11.38 14.58
N ALA A 40 18.99 12.38 15.29
CA ALA A 40 18.62 12.22 16.70
C ALA A 40 17.47 11.23 16.86
N ALA A 41 16.46 11.31 16.00
CA ALA A 41 15.32 10.38 15.99
C ALA A 41 15.73 8.92 15.71
N LEU A 42 16.73 8.71 14.85
CA LEU A 42 17.19 7.38 14.44
C LEU A 42 18.23 6.78 15.39
N ARG A 43 18.88 7.58 16.23
CA ARG A 43 20.00 7.15 17.07
C ARG A 43 19.62 5.99 17.98
N GLY A 44 20.35 4.87 17.83
CA GLY A 44 20.16 3.66 18.64
C GLY A 44 18.86 2.90 18.36
N ALA A 45 18.15 3.22 17.26
CA ALA A 45 16.97 2.48 16.87
C ALA A 45 17.32 1.04 16.49
N ASN A 46 16.43 0.11 16.81
CA ASN A 46 16.47 -1.28 16.33
C ASN A 46 15.60 -1.45 15.08
N TYR A 47 14.53 -0.68 14.97
CA TYR A 47 13.58 -0.70 13.85
C TYR A 47 13.19 0.74 13.48
N ALA A 48 13.18 1.02 12.19
CA ALA A 48 12.63 2.24 11.61
C ALA A 48 11.45 1.87 10.72
N VAL A 49 10.23 2.24 11.12
CA VAL A 49 9.02 2.04 10.29
C VAL A 49 8.83 3.27 9.42
N ASN A 50 8.91 3.08 8.11
CA ASN A 50 8.80 4.15 7.12
C ASN A 50 7.44 4.14 6.42
N ALA A 51 6.71 5.25 6.56
CA ALA A 51 5.42 5.48 5.90
C ALA A 51 5.31 6.92 5.36
N ILE A 52 6.45 7.51 4.96
CA ILE A 52 6.48 8.89 4.44
C ILE A 52 5.81 9.02 3.08
N GLN A 53 5.29 10.21 2.79
CA GLN A 53 4.83 10.59 1.44
C GLN A 53 5.50 11.89 1.02
N VAL A 54 6.52 11.79 0.17
CA VAL A 54 7.24 12.96 -0.34
C VAL A 54 6.36 13.72 -1.32
N GLY A 55 6.17 15.03 -1.06
CA GLY A 55 5.41 15.93 -1.90
C GLY A 55 3.89 15.90 -1.68
N PHE A 56 3.39 15.14 -0.71
CA PHE A 56 1.99 15.09 -0.28
C PHE A 56 0.98 14.77 -1.40
N TYR A 57 -0.32 14.87 -1.07
CA TYR A 57 -1.40 14.82 -2.04
C TYR A 57 -1.34 16.02 -2.99
N ASP A 58 -1.38 17.22 -2.44
CA ASP A 58 -1.18 18.47 -3.16
C ASP A 58 0.24 19.00 -2.89
N PRO A 59 1.07 19.25 -3.91
CA PRO A 59 0.75 19.19 -5.34
C PRO A 59 1.13 17.87 -6.04
N CYS A 60 1.90 16.99 -5.39
CA CYS A 60 2.63 15.96 -6.14
C CYS A 60 1.75 14.81 -6.61
N THR A 61 0.85 14.28 -5.78
CA THR A 61 -0.08 13.22 -6.23
C THR A 61 -1.02 13.73 -7.30
N ILE A 62 -1.52 14.97 -7.18
CA ILE A 62 -2.34 15.61 -8.22
C ILE A 62 -1.55 15.66 -9.54
N THR A 63 -0.29 16.10 -9.49
CA THR A 63 0.59 16.17 -10.67
C THR A 63 0.81 14.80 -11.30
N ASP A 64 0.97 13.74 -10.50
CA ASP A 64 1.16 12.36 -10.96
C ASP A 64 -0.05 11.84 -11.77
N PHE A 65 -1.22 12.41 -11.58
CA PHE A 65 -2.43 12.12 -12.37
C PHE A 65 -2.64 13.08 -13.54
N GLU A 66 -2.53 14.39 -13.30
CA GLU A 66 -2.88 15.41 -14.29
C GLU A 66 -1.87 15.50 -15.44
N VAL A 67 -0.58 15.26 -15.18
CA VAL A 67 0.43 15.26 -16.25
C VAL A 67 0.22 14.09 -17.23
N PRO A 68 0.10 12.84 -16.79
CA PRO A 68 -0.17 11.71 -17.69
C PRO A 68 -1.47 11.86 -18.49
N LYS A 69 -2.53 12.44 -17.93
CA LYS A 69 -3.79 12.71 -18.63
C LYS A 69 -3.60 13.57 -19.89
N LYS A 70 -2.67 14.54 -19.87
CA LYS A 70 -2.36 15.36 -21.04
C LYS A 70 -1.81 14.56 -22.23
N TYR A 71 -1.32 13.35 -21.96
CA TYR A 71 -0.78 12.42 -22.95
C TYR A 71 -1.71 11.22 -23.19
N GLY A 72 -2.98 11.29 -22.76
CA GLY A 72 -3.95 10.23 -22.93
C GLY A 72 -3.80 9.05 -21.97
N LEU A 73 -2.96 9.16 -20.94
CA LEU A 73 -2.75 8.09 -19.97
C LEU A 73 -3.66 8.28 -18.76
N ARG A 74 -4.58 7.36 -18.57
CA ARG A 74 -5.53 7.35 -17.45
C ARG A 74 -5.10 6.32 -16.41
N GLN A 75 -5.19 6.68 -15.14
CA GLN A 75 -4.72 5.87 -14.02
C GLN A 75 -5.82 5.71 -12.97
N THR A 76 -5.66 4.71 -12.10
CA THR A 76 -6.54 4.45 -10.97
C THR A 76 -5.87 4.84 -9.64
N ILE A 77 -4.72 4.25 -9.32
CA ILE A 77 -3.97 4.45 -8.08
C ILE A 77 -2.64 5.17 -8.29
N ALA A 78 -1.91 4.87 -9.36
CA ALA A 78 -0.69 5.55 -9.79
C ALA A 78 0.43 5.62 -8.74
N ASP A 79 0.54 4.62 -7.86
CA ASP A 79 1.47 4.66 -6.73
C ASP A 79 2.62 3.64 -6.78
N THR A 80 2.60 2.69 -7.73
CA THR A 80 3.56 1.58 -7.75
C THR A 80 4.20 1.36 -9.11
N LEU A 81 3.44 1.00 -10.14
CA LEU A 81 3.89 0.79 -11.51
C LEU A 81 3.30 1.86 -12.42
N GLY A 82 3.82 1.94 -13.64
CA GLY A 82 3.40 2.98 -14.58
C GLY A 82 4.01 4.34 -14.28
N ILE A 83 3.53 5.37 -14.98
CA ILE A 83 4.18 6.70 -15.00
C ILE A 83 4.05 7.43 -13.66
N GLY A 84 2.90 7.33 -12.99
CA GLY A 84 2.71 7.93 -11.67
C GLY A 84 3.62 7.30 -10.62
N GLY A 85 3.76 5.97 -10.62
CA GLY A 85 4.71 5.26 -9.77
C GLY A 85 6.16 5.69 -10.02
N ILE A 86 6.56 5.86 -11.29
CA ILE A 86 7.90 6.34 -11.66
C ILE A 86 8.13 7.74 -11.11
N PHE A 87 7.21 8.69 -11.29
CA PHE A 87 7.33 10.05 -10.76
C PHE A 87 7.48 10.04 -9.24
N ARG A 88 6.66 9.24 -8.56
CA ARG A 88 6.71 9.09 -7.12
C ARG A 88 8.03 8.49 -6.64
N ALA A 89 8.56 7.47 -7.33
CA ALA A 89 9.86 6.88 -7.03
C ALA A 89 10.99 7.90 -7.19
N LEU A 90 11.03 8.64 -8.31
CA LEU A 90 12.09 9.60 -8.61
C LEU A 90 12.21 10.71 -7.56
N ARG A 91 11.10 11.15 -6.96
CA ARG A 91 11.16 12.16 -5.89
C ARG A 91 11.39 11.55 -4.50
N THR A 92 11.05 10.29 -4.28
CA THR A 92 11.13 9.65 -2.96
C THR A 92 12.48 8.98 -2.71
N ILE A 93 13.10 8.37 -3.73
CA ILE A 93 14.41 7.68 -3.60
C ILE A 93 15.49 8.60 -2.99
N PRO A 94 15.68 9.87 -3.42
CA PRO A 94 16.69 10.72 -2.79
C PRO A 94 16.50 10.89 -1.28
N VAL A 95 15.26 11.07 -0.83
CA VAL A 95 14.94 11.17 0.61
C VAL A 95 15.23 9.86 1.34
N MET A 96 14.90 8.71 0.73
CA MET A 96 15.23 7.39 1.28
C MET A 96 16.74 7.17 1.41
N MET A 97 17.51 7.61 0.42
CA MET A 97 18.98 7.55 0.47
C MET A 97 19.57 8.41 1.60
N ASP A 98 18.93 9.57 1.89
CA ASP A 98 19.35 10.40 3.02
C ASP A 98 19.05 9.72 4.36
N PHE A 99 17.90 9.05 4.49
CA PHE A 99 17.63 8.20 5.67
C PHE A 99 18.67 7.10 5.82
N ALA A 100 19.02 6.42 4.72
CA ALA A 100 20.01 5.36 4.77
C ALA A 100 21.37 5.84 5.27
N ARG A 101 21.89 6.97 4.75
CA ARG A 101 23.17 7.57 5.20
C ARG A 101 23.15 7.90 6.68
N ASP A 102 22.04 8.51 7.15
CA ASP A 102 21.92 8.82 8.57
C ASP A 102 21.84 7.55 9.42
N MET A 103 21.15 6.50 8.96
CA MET A 103 21.07 5.21 9.66
C MET A 103 22.42 4.49 9.70
N GLU A 104 23.19 4.50 8.61
CA GLU A 104 24.54 3.92 8.54
C GLU A 104 25.46 4.53 9.60
N ASP A 105 25.27 5.82 9.92
CA ASP A 105 26.06 6.51 10.93
C ASP A 105 25.59 6.29 12.37
N VAL A 106 24.27 6.21 12.62
CA VAL A 106 23.73 6.27 13.99
C VAL A 106 23.00 5.00 14.47
N CYS A 107 22.62 4.10 13.55
CA CYS A 107 21.97 2.81 13.85
C CYS A 107 22.15 1.77 12.72
N PRO A 108 23.41 1.41 12.35
CA PRO A 108 23.70 0.58 11.17
C PRO A 108 23.10 -0.83 11.22
N ASP A 109 22.79 -1.32 12.40
CA ASP A 109 22.18 -2.66 12.59
C ASP A 109 20.66 -2.67 12.58
N ALA A 110 20.01 -1.50 12.52
CA ALA A 110 18.56 -1.38 12.50
C ALA A 110 17.94 -1.98 11.24
N TRP A 111 16.71 -2.48 11.39
CA TRP A 111 15.86 -2.85 10.25
C TRP A 111 15.03 -1.66 9.80
N PHE A 112 15.05 -1.39 8.50
CA PHE A 112 14.19 -0.41 7.85
C PHE A 112 12.96 -1.11 7.25
N LEU A 113 11.79 -0.88 7.86
CA LEU A 113 10.50 -1.49 7.49
C LEU A 113 9.74 -0.53 6.59
N ASN A 114 9.75 -0.77 5.28
CA ASN A 114 9.22 0.18 4.31
C ASN A 114 7.77 -0.13 3.91
N TYR A 115 6.85 0.76 4.26
CA TYR A 115 5.45 0.79 3.80
C TYR A 115 5.20 1.83 2.69
N THR A 116 6.19 2.69 2.41
CA THR A 116 6.04 3.75 1.41
C THR A 116 6.04 3.19 0.00
N ASN A 117 5.07 3.58 -0.81
CA ASN A 117 5.00 3.27 -2.23
C ASN A 117 5.74 4.31 -3.10
N PRO A 118 6.27 3.85 -4.25
CA PRO A 118 6.26 2.49 -4.80
C PRO A 118 7.21 1.54 -4.06
N MET A 119 6.65 0.65 -3.26
CA MET A 119 7.41 -0.15 -2.30
C MET A 119 8.51 -0.99 -2.96
N ALA A 120 8.24 -1.65 -4.08
CA ALA A 120 9.22 -2.47 -4.78
C ALA A 120 10.42 -1.64 -5.28
N MET A 121 10.17 -0.45 -5.86
CA MET A 121 11.25 0.42 -6.35
C MET A 121 12.08 1.01 -5.20
N LEU A 122 11.41 1.49 -4.15
CA LEU A 122 12.07 2.10 -2.99
C LEU A 122 12.88 1.09 -2.20
N THR A 123 12.30 -0.07 -1.90
CA THR A 123 12.99 -1.16 -1.19
C THR A 123 14.16 -1.69 -2.03
N GLY A 124 13.96 -1.87 -3.35
CA GLY A 124 15.01 -2.28 -4.27
C GLY A 124 16.18 -1.28 -4.35
N ALA A 125 15.89 0.02 -4.31
CA ALA A 125 16.92 1.06 -4.25
C ALA A 125 17.72 0.97 -2.95
N MET A 126 17.04 0.87 -1.80
CA MET A 126 17.69 0.72 -0.50
C MET A 126 18.59 -0.52 -0.44
N GLN A 127 18.08 -1.68 -0.83
CA GLN A 127 18.83 -2.95 -0.80
C GLN A 127 20.03 -2.97 -1.76
N ARG A 128 19.95 -2.26 -2.88
CA ARG A 128 21.00 -2.26 -3.91
C ARG A 128 22.12 -1.26 -3.62
N TYR A 129 21.79 -0.13 -3.02
CA TYR A 129 22.70 1.01 -2.95
C TYR A 129 23.07 1.42 -1.53
N THR A 130 22.62 0.70 -0.50
CA THR A 130 22.92 0.98 0.90
C THR A 130 23.25 -0.30 1.68
N GLY A 131 23.90 -0.15 2.85
CA GLY A 131 24.16 -1.23 3.79
C GLY A 131 23.00 -1.53 4.75
N ILE A 132 21.90 -0.78 4.69
CA ILE A 132 20.81 -0.88 5.66
C ILE A 132 19.91 -2.09 5.36
N LYS A 133 19.69 -2.89 6.39
CA LYS A 133 18.75 -4.04 6.35
C LYS A 133 17.33 -3.53 6.07
N THR A 134 16.84 -3.72 4.84
CA THR A 134 15.56 -3.18 4.41
C THR A 134 14.61 -4.28 3.98
N VAL A 135 13.36 -4.21 4.42
CA VAL A 135 12.25 -5.06 3.94
C VAL A 135 11.06 -4.19 3.57
N GLY A 136 10.47 -4.47 2.40
CA GLY A 136 9.21 -3.87 1.98
C GLY A 136 8.03 -4.67 2.50
N LEU A 137 7.02 -3.98 3.00
CA LEU A 137 5.83 -4.56 3.62
C LEU A 137 4.56 -4.07 2.93
N CYS A 138 3.60 -4.96 2.74
CA CYS A 138 2.29 -4.68 2.15
C CYS A 138 1.23 -5.64 2.70
N HIS A 139 -0.03 -5.21 2.74
CA HIS A 139 -1.15 -6.01 3.22
C HIS A 139 -1.70 -6.99 2.17
N SER A 140 -1.50 -6.72 0.88
CA SER A 140 -2.17 -7.44 -0.21
C SER A 140 -1.90 -8.95 -0.23
N VAL A 141 -0.72 -9.38 0.20
CA VAL A 141 -0.41 -10.81 0.33
C VAL A 141 -1.24 -11.47 1.44
N GLN A 142 -1.34 -10.82 2.60
CA GLN A 142 -2.04 -11.34 3.77
C GLN A 142 -3.54 -11.52 3.52
N VAL A 143 -4.18 -10.53 2.86
CA VAL A 143 -5.62 -10.52 2.63
C VAL A 143 -6.05 -11.21 1.33
N CYS A 144 -5.11 -11.66 0.50
CA CYS A 144 -5.38 -12.16 -0.85
C CYS A 144 -6.33 -13.36 -0.85
N ALA A 145 -6.00 -14.42 -0.09
CA ALA A 145 -6.77 -15.66 -0.05
C ALA A 145 -8.15 -15.43 0.55
N GLU A 146 -8.23 -14.69 1.65
CA GLU A 146 -9.49 -14.33 2.29
C GLU A 146 -10.41 -13.56 1.35
N SER A 147 -9.89 -12.51 0.70
CA SER A 147 -10.63 -11.70 -0.25
C SER A 147 -11.16 -12.52 -1.43
N LEU A 148 -10.34 -13.42 -1.97
CA LEU A 148 -10.76 -14.29 -3.07
C LEU A 148 -11.89 -15.22 -2.65
N LEU A 149 -11.71 -15.95 -1.54
CA LEU A 149 -12.70 -16.92 -1.07
C LEU A 149 -14.03 -16.23 -0.72
N LYS A 150 -14.00 -15.08 -0.05
CA LYS A 150 -15.20 -14.27 0.21
C LYS A 150 -15.90 -13.84 -1.07
N THR A 151 -15.15 -13.38 -2.09
CA THR A 151 -15.70 -12.96 -3.37
C THR A 151 -16.48 -14.09 -4.05
N VAL A 152 -15.99 -15.32 -3.98
CA VAL A 152 -16.65 -16.47 -4.60
C VAL A 152 -17.60 -17.23 -3.65
N GLY A 153 -17.90 -16.67 -2.49
CA GLY A 153 -18.82 -17.25 -1.51
C GLY A 153 -18.32 -18.55 -0.89
N MET A 154 -17.00 -18.69 -0.71
CA MET A 154 -16.40 -19.82 0.00
C MET A 154 -15.99 -19.38 1.42
N PRO A 155 -16.09 -20.29 2.42
CA PRO A 155 -15.65 -19.99 3.78
C PRO A 155 -14.14 -19.76 3.82
N TYR A 156 -13.71 -18.83 4.68
CA TYR A 156 -12.32 -18.61 5.00
C TYR A 156 -12.10 -18.70 6.51
N GLU A 157 -11.16 -19.55 6.89
CA GLU A 157 -10.61 -19.65 8.24
C GLU A 157 -9.08 -19.72 8.11
N GLU A 158 -8.36 -18.84 8.78
CA GLU A 158 -6.92 -18.66 8.62
C GLU A 158 -6.13 -19.97 8.79
N ASP A 159 -6.48 -20.77 9.78
CA ASP A 159 -5.82 -22.07 10.06
C ASP A 159 -6.17 -23.16 9.02
N ASN A 160 -7.18 -22.97 8.22
CA ASN A 160 -7.68 -23.94 7.26
C ASN A 160 -7.29 -23.69 5.82
N VAL A 161 -6.65 -22.56 5.53
CA VAL A 161 -6.25 -22.18 4.17
C VAL A 161 -4.75 -21.95 4.11
N ARG A 162 -4.09 -22.56 3.13
CA ARG A 162 -2.68 -22.32 2.81
C ARG A 162 -2.58 -21.68 1.46
N ALA A 163 -1.78 -20.61 1.36
CA ALA A 163 -1.55 -19.88 0.13
C ALA A 163 -0.06 -19.79 -0.18
N LYS A 164 0.30 -19.95 -1.46
CA LYS A 164 1.66 -19.73 -1.95
C LYS A 164 1.63 -18.61 -2.98
N ILE A 165 2.35 -17.54 -2.68
CA ILE A 165 2.33 -16.31 -3.46
C ILE A 165 3.75 -15.98 -3.88
N ALA A 166 3.93 -15.53 -5.13
CA ALA A 166 5.20 -15.05 -5.64
C ALA A 166 5.03 -13.94 -6.67
N GLY A 167 5.96 -12.99 -6.68
CA GLY A 167 6.00 -11.82 -7.54
C GLY A 167 6.57 -10.61 -6.82
N ILE A 168 6.47 -9.44 -7.45
CA ILE A 168 6.83 -8.17 -6.84
C ILE A 168 5.59 -7.51 -6.20
N ASN A 169 5.82 -6.55 -5.30
CA ASN A 169 4.75 -5.78 -4.68
C ASN A 169 3.80 -5.20 -5.71
N HIS A 170 2.52 -5.37 -5.46
CA HIS A 170 1.35 -5.05 -6.26
C HIS A 170 1.27 -5.78 -7.61
N MET A 171 2.20 -6.71 -7.90
CA MET A 171 2.20 -7.50 -9.12
C MET A 171 2.67 -8.94 -8.82
N ALA A 172 1.98 -9.61 -7.90
CA ALA A 172 2.24 -10.97 -7.48
C ALA A 172 1.06 -11.90 -7.78
N TRP A 173 1.34 -13.19 -7.85
CA TRP A 173 0.42 -14.24 -8.22
C TRP A 173 0.17 -15.18 -7.06
N LEU A 174 -1.09 -15.54 -6.84
CA LEU A 174 -1.48 -16.63 -5.95
C LEU A 174 -1.30 -17.95 -6.73
N LEU A 175 -0.16 -18.60 -6.53
CA LEU A 175 0.22 -19.80 -7.30
C LEU A 175 -0.47 -21.06 -6.80
N GLU A 176 -0.65 -21.18 -5.49
CA GLU A 176 -1.34 -22.30 -4.86
C GLU A 176 -2.29 -21.76 -3.79
N ILE A 177 -3.46 -22.35 -3.70
CA ILE A 177 -4.41 -22.17 -2.60
C ILE A 177 -5.03 -23.53 -2.28
N THR A 178 -4.80 -24.00 -1.07
CA THR A 178 -5.25 -25.33 -0.62
C THR A 178 -5.96 -25.25 0.71
N ASP A 179 -6.81 -26.24 1.00
CA ASP A 179 -7.30 -26.45 2.35
C ASP A 179 -6.20 -27.05 3.25
N ARG A 180 -6.52 -27.25 4.55
CA ARG A 180 -5.58 -27.83 5.53
C ARG A 180 -5.14 -29.27 5.20
N ASN A 181 -5.91 -29.99 4.37
CA ASN A 181 -5.63 -31.35 3.96
C ASN A 181 -4.77 -31.40 2.67
N GLY A 182 -4.46 -30.23 2.08
CA GLY A 182 -3.71 -30.11 0.85
C GLY A 182 -4.55 -30.22 -0.44
N ASN A 183 -5.88 -30.22 -0.34
CA ASN A 183 -6.74 -30.23 -1.52
C ASN A 183 -6.70 -28.87 -2.22
N ASP A 184 -6.50 -28.87 -3.54
CA ASP A 184 -6.50 -27.67 -4.35
C ASP A 184 -7.90 -27.02 -4.39
N LEU A 185 -7.99 -25.75 -4.04
CA LEU A 185 -9.24 -24.99 -4.04
C LEU A 185 -9.49 -24.26 -5.38
N TYR A 186 -8.51 -24.13 -6.27
CA TYR A 186 -8.66 -23.42 -7.53
C TYR A 186 -9.79 -23.96 -8.44
N PRO A 187 -10.01 -25.26 -8.60
CA PRO A 187 -11.11 -25.76 -9.42
C PRO A 187 -12.47 -25.22 -8.99
N GLU A 188 -12.74 -25.24 -7.68
CA GLU A 188 -14.02 -24.75 -7.14
C GLU A 188 -14.11 -23.21 -7.18
N ILE A 189 -13.00 -22.51 -6.89
CA ILE A 189 -12.91 -21.05 -7.01
C ILE A 189 -13.26 -20.62 -8.44
N LYS A 190 -12.64 -21.23 -9.45
CA LYS A 190 -12.90 -20.92 -10.87
C LYS A 190 -14.33 -21.21 -11.28
N ARG A 191 -14.89 -22.33 -10.82
CA ARG A 191 -16.28 -22.72 -11.09
C ARG A 191 -17.26 -21.67 -10.53
N ARG A 192 -17.06 -21.21 -9.29
CA ARG A 192 -17.93 -20.19 -8.66
C ARG A 192 -17.71 -18.82 -9.27
N ALA A 193 -16.47 -18.42 -9.54
CA ALA A 193 -16.17 -17.16 -10.20
C ALA A 193 -16.87 -17.02 -11.56
N ALA A 194 -17.01 -18.11 -12.32
CA ALA A 194 -17.72 -18.12 -13.59
C ALA A 194 -19.24 -17.89 -13.47
N GLN A 195 -19.80 -18.00 -12.27
CA GLN A 195 -21.25 -17.80 -12.00
C GLN A 195 -21.55 -16.38 -11.51
N LEU A 196 -20.54 -15.57 -11.21
CA LEU A 196 -20.74 -14.18 -10.80
C LEU A 196 -21.14 -13.33 -12.02
N THR A 197 -22.33 -12.73 -11.96
CA THR A 197 -22.91 -11.95 -13.06
C THR A 197 -23.03 -10.46 -12.73
N GLU A 198 -23.09 -10.12 -11.47
CA GLU A 198 -23.20 -8.74 -11.00
C GLU A 198 -21.85 -8.03 -10.99
N LYS A 199 -21.87 -6.69 -11.10
CA LYS A 199 -20.65 -5.87 -10.96
C LYS A 199 -20.14 -5.90 -9.53
N HIS A 200 -18.83 -6.09 -9.38
CA HIS A 200 -18.15 -6.11 -8.10
C HIS A 200 -16.68 -5.68 -8.25
N ASP A 201 -15.98 -5.47 -7.14
CA ASP A 201 -14.62 -4.90 -7.14
C ASP A 201 -13.52 -5.85 -7.66
N ASN A 202 -13.81 -7.15 -7.77
CA ASN A 202 -12.83 -8.14 -8.22
C ASN A 202 -12.92 -8.52 -9.72
N MET A 203 -13.64 -7.76 -10.53
CA MET A 203 -13.88 -8.13 -11.94
C MET A 203 -12.60 -8.24 -12.75
N VAL A 204 -11.66 -7.31 -12.60
CA VAL A 204 -10.36 -7.35 -13.28
C VAL A 204 -9.54 -8.55 -12.83
N ARG A 205 -9.45 -8.79 -11.53
CA ARG A 205 -8.68 -9.90 -10.97
C ARG A 205 -9.22 -11.27 -11.39
N LEU A 206 -10.55 -11.43 -11.44
CA LEU A 206 -11.19 -12.66 -11.90
C LEU A 206 -11.02 -12.86 -13.42
N GLU A 207 -11.04 -11.80 -14.23
CA GLU A 207 -10.74 -11.90 -15.66
C GLU A 207 -9.27 -12.30 -15.88
N ILE A 208 -8.33 -11.77 -15.11
CA ILE A 208 -6.93 -12.17 -15.13
C ILE A 208 -6.82 -13.67 -14.76
N MET A 209 -7.44 -14.10 -13.67
CA MET A 209 -7.46 -15.52 -13.28
C MET A 209 -8.03 -16.42 -14.38
N LYS A 210 -9.10 -16.00 -15.02
CA LYS A 210 -9.72 -16.73 -16.14
C LYS A 210 -8.76 -16.90 -17.32
N ARG A 211 -7.98 -15.86 -17.64
CA ARG A 211 -7.08 -15.84 -18.81
C ARG A 211 -5.74 -16.53 -18.56
N PHE A 212 -5.16 -16.28 -17.37
CA PHE A 212 -3.81 -16.75 -17.03
C PHE A 212 -3.79 -17.97 -16.11
N GLY A 213 -4.95 -18.36 -15.57
CA GLY A 213 -5.07 -19.54 -14.71
C GLY A 213 -4.81 -19.29 -13.23
N TYR A 214 -4.25 -18.12 -12.85
CA TYR A 214 -3.90 -17.74 -11.49
C TYR A 214 -4.49 -16.39 -11.09
N TYR A 215 -4.84 -16.25 -9.82
CA TYR A 215 -5.33 -15.01 -9.26
C TYR A 215 -4.16 -14.09 -8.89
N VAL A 216 -4.39 -12.79 -8.85
CA VAL A 216 -3.40 -11.77 -8.52
C VAL A 216 -3.66 -11.17 -7.14
N THR A 217 -2.59 -10.77 -6.44
CA THR A 217 -2.68 -10.36 -5.03
C THR A 217 -3.31 -8.99 -4.83
N GLU A 218 -3.03 -8.06 -5.73
CA GLU A 218 -3.45 -6.67 -5.57
C GLU A 218 -4.82 -6.40 -6.18
N SER A 219 -5.43 -5.28 -5.81
CA SER A 219 -6.79 -4.90 -6.20
C SER A 219 -7.00 -4.83 -7.72
N SER A 220 -8.25 -4.84 -8.13
CA SER A 220 -8.62 -4.67 -9.53
C SER A 220 -8.16 -3.34 -10.10
N GLU A 221 -8.20 -2.28 -9.30
CA GLU A 221 -7.75 -0.94 -9.68
C GLU A 221 -6.28 -0.95 -10.10
N HIS A 222 -5.38 -1.50 -9.24
CA HIS A 222 -3.97 -1.61 -9.55
C HIS A 222 -3.72 -2.46 -10.80
N ASN A 223 -4.33 -3.64 -10.88
CA ASN A 223 -4.12 -4.53 -12.02
C ASN A 223 -4.70 -3.98 -13.32
N ALA A 224 -5.74 -3.15 -13.26
CA ALA A 224 -6.31 -2.49 -14.44
C ALA A 224 -5.33 -1.50 -15.09
N GLU A 225 -4.57 -0.74 -14.28
CA GLU A 225 -3.63 0.24 -14.80
C GLU A 225 -2.25 -0.35 -15.13
N TYR A 226 -1.84 -1.45 -14.46
CA TYR A 226 -0.53 -2.07 -14.70
C TYR A 226 -0.49 -2.95 -15.95
N LEU A 227 -1.65 -3.44 -16.39
CA LEU A 227 -1.76 -4.32 -17.54
C LEU A 227 -2.35 -3.59 -18.74
N PRO A 228 -1.81 -3.78 -19.96
CA PRO A 228 -2.26 -3.06 -21.15
C PRO A 228 -3.59 -3.58 -21.73
N PHE A 229 -4.42 -4.23 -20.92
CA PHE A 229 -5.61 -4.93 -21.42
C PHE A 229 -6.92 -4.22 -21.10
N PHE A 230 -6.96 -3.35 -20.09
CA PHE A 230 -8.20 -2.86 -19.51
C PHE A 230 -8.46 -1.37 -19.78
N ILE A 231 -7.49 -0.50 -19.53
CA ILE A 231 -7.63 0.95 -19.76
C ILE A 231 -7.09 1.28 -21.14
N LYS A 232 -8.00 1.41 -22.13
CA LYS A 232 -7.64 1.62 -23.51
C LYS A 232 -8.54 2.68 -24.16
N ASP A 233 -7.96 3.65 -24.84
CA ASP A 233 -8.70 4.69 -25.56
C ASP A 233 -9.58 4.11 -26.67
N LYS A 234 -9.08 3.07 -27.33
CA LYS A 234 -9.82 2.39 -28.42
C LYS A 234 -11.04 1.60 -27.93
N TYR A 235 -11.06 1.21 -26.67
CA TYR A 235 -12.10 0.36 -26.07
C TYR A 235 -12.55 0.94 -24.72
N PRO A 236 -13.13 2.15 -24.73
CA PRO A 236 -13.50 2.85 -23.48
C PRO A 236 -14.58 2.11 -22.68
N GLU A 237 -15.40 1.27 -23.33
CA GLU A 237 -16.42 0.45 -22.69
C GLU A 237 -15.86 -0.57 -21.68
N LEU A 238 -14.56 -0.90 -21.76
CA LEU A 238 -13.92 -1.80 -20.81
C LEU A 238 -13.87 -1.22 -19.39
N ILE A 239 -13.81 0.10 -19.26
CA ILE A 239 -13.81 0.79 -17.97
C ILE A 239 -15.10 0.46 -17.21
N ASP A 240 -16.25 0.64 -17.86
CA ASP A 240 -17.55 0.31 -17.25
C ASP A 240 -17.75 -1.20 -17.11
N ARG A 241 -17.38 -1.98 -18.13
CA ARG A 241 -17.51 -3.43 -18.14
C ARG A 241 -16.81 -4.10 -16.96
N PHE A 242 -15.60 -3.64 -16.60
CA PHE A 242 -14.79 -4.20 -15.53
C PHE A 242 -14.86 -3.41 -14.24
N ASN A 243 -15.80 -2.46 -14.12
CA ASN A 243 -16.00 -1.61 -12.94
C ASN A 243 -14.69 -0.94 -12.47
N ILE A 244 -13.98 -0.27 -13.39
CA ILE A 244 -12.68 0.34 -13.10
C ILE A 244 -12.86 1.78 -12.63
N PRO A 245 -12.54 2.12 -11.38
CA PRO A 245 -12.66 3.48 -10.86
C PRO A 245 -11.43 4.29 -11.23
N LEU A 246 -11.50 5.05 -12.32
CA LEU A 246 -10.43 5.99 -12.68
C LEU A 246 -10.32 7.09 -11.62
N ASP A 247 -9.08 7.60 -11.41
CA ASP A 247 -8.78 8.64 -10.40
C ASP A 247 -9.17 8.23 -8.96
N GLU A 248 -9.15 6.94 -8.66
CA GLU A 248 -9.56 6.41 -7.36
C GLU A 248 -8.66 6.91 -6.22
N TYR A 249 -7.33 6.95 -6.44
CA TYR A 249 -6.42 7.39 -5.38
C TYR A 249 -6.59 8.86 -5.00
N PRO A 250 -6.71 9.84 -5.93
CA PRO A 250 -7.11 11.20 -5.59
C PRO A 250 -8.40 11.29 -4.76
N ARG A 251 -9.42 10.51 -5.13
CA ARG A 251 -10.67 10.44 -4.38
C ARG A 251 -10.44 9.94 -2.95
N ARG A 252 -9.64 8.86 -2.80
CA ARG A 252 -9.27 8.32 -1.48
C ARG A 252 -8.47 9.32 -0.65
N CYS A 253 -7.56 10.08 -1.24
CA CYS A 253 -6.79 11.10 -0.53
C CYS A 253 -7.69 12.18 0.06
N VAL A 254 -8.64 12.70 -0.73
CA VAL A 254 -9.60 13.70 -0.24
C VAL A 254 -10.43 13.14 0.92
N GLN A 255 -10.93 11.91 0.79
CA GLN A 255 -11.70 11.26 1.84
C GLN A 255 -10.86 11.04 3.11
N GLN A 256 -9.62 10.54 2.97
CA GLN A 256 -8.73 10.30 4.10
C GLN A 256 -8.36 11.57 4.85
N ILE A 257 -8.17 12.69 4.15
CA ILE A 257 -7.91 13.99 4.77
C ILE A 257 -9.10 14.39 5.62
N ALA A 258 -10.32 14.34 5.06
CA ALA A 258 -11.54 14.69 5.79
C ALA A 258 -11.81 13.76 6.99
N ASP A 259 -11.60 12.46 6.82
CA ASP A 259 -11.77 11.47 7.90
C ASP A 259 -10.72 11.68 9.00
N TRP A 260 -9.50 12.07 8.65
CA TRP A 260 -8.46 12.37 9.62
C TRP A 260 -8.78 13.64 10.43
N GLU A 261 -9.22 14.71 9.77
CA GLU A 261 -9.64 15.94 10.43
C GLU A 261 -10.74 15.68 11.47
N LYS A 262 -11.75 14.90 11.07
CA LYS A 262 -12.81 14.47 11.98
C LYS A 262 -12.26 13.64 13.16
N ARG A 263 -11.40 12.66 12.87
CA ARG A 263 -10.80 11.78 13.89
C ARG A 263 -9.93 12.55 14.86
N ARG A 264 -9.11 13.49 14.39
CA ARG A 264 -8.32 14.39 15.21
C ARG A 264 -9.20 15.17 16.19
N ASP A 265 -10.29 15.76 15.70
CA ASP A 265 -11.21 16.54 16.52
C ASP A 265 -11.93 15.68 17.57
N GLU A 266 -12.27 14.44 17.23
CA GLU A 266 -12.82 13.46 18.17
C GLU A 266 -11.81 13.10 19.27
N LEU A 267 -10.57 12.77 18.92
CA LEU A 267 -9.52 12.43 19.86
C LEU A 267 -9.12 13.60 20.77
N THR A 268 -9.14 14.82 20.25
CA THR A 268 -8.90 16.03 21.05
C THR A 268 -9.96 16.21 22.14
N ARG A 269 -11.23 15.90 21.83
CA ARG A 269 -12.33 15.97 22.81
C ARG A 269 -12.38 14.77 23.75
N ASN A 270 -12.05 13.60 23.25
CA ASN A 270 -12.11 12.35 24.03
C ASN A 270 -10.96 11.39 23.65
N PRO A 271 -9.80 11.50 24.32
CA PRO A 271 -8.64 10.63 24.05
C PRO A 271 -8.88 9.12 24.23
N SER A 272 -9.93 8.73 24.97
CA SER A 272 -10.26 7.32 25.17
C SER A 272 -10.77 6.62 23.90
N LEU A 273 -11.04 7.36 22.82
CA LEU A 273 -11.44 6.83 21.51
C LEU A 273 -10.27 6.31 20.65
N ALA A 274 -9.03 6.46 21.12
CA ALA A 274 -7.85 6.01 20.39
C ALA A 274 -7.69 4.48 20.40
#